data_eac22cda4a6612e6ebff4c1ecf3c96b5
#
_entry.id   eac22cda4a6612e6ebff4c1ecf3c96b5
#
_cell.length_a   1.000
_cell.length_b   1.000
_cell.length_c   1.000
_cell.angle_alpha   90.00
_cell.angle_beta   90.00
_cell.angle_gamma   90.00
#
_symmetry.space_group_name_H-M   'P 1'
#
loop_
_entity.id
_entity.type
_entity.pdbx_description
1 polymer ?
#
loop_
_entity_poly.entity_id
_entity_poly.type
_entity_poly.pdbx_seq_one_letter_code
_entity_poly.pdbx_strand_id
1 'polypeptide(L)'
;MKIIQKLYQMFILGCQGNNLKSALEKGLGGVIFFKDDIISLEDFKRLTAKLACQSEIVPFLSIDQEGGRVERTENIWGGKRYLSPKFAYEKGEEFLKVQTQMIADELKDYGINLNFAPCCDTNTNPKNPIIGERAFSSDPDEVIKGAEIVLGIYEENGII
;
A
#
# COMPACT_ATOMS: atom_id res chain seq x y z
N MET A 1 16.03 -22.94 -6.36
CA MET A 1 15.14 -22.68 -5.19
C MET A 1 14.43 -23.95 -4.78
N LYS A 2 14.51 -24.33 -3.49
CA LYS A 2 13.84 -25.55 -2.95
C LYS A 2 12.33 -25.33 -2.92
N ILE A 3 11.54 -26.42 -2.94
CA ILE A 3 10.06 -26.34 -2.93
C ILE A 3 9.54 -25.54 -1.73
N ILE A 4 10.17 -25.72 -0.57
CA ILE A 4 9.78 -25.00 0.64
C ILE A 4 9.96 -23.48 0.50
N GLN A 5 11.02 -23.01 -0.16
CA GLN A 5 11.23 -21.59 -0.43
C GLN A 5 10.15 -21.03 -1.38
N LYS A 6 9.78 -21.82 -2.41
CA LYS A 6 8.67 -21.44 -3.31
C LYS A 6 7.36 -21.28 -2.56
N LEU A 7 7.09 -22.16 -1.59
CA LEU A 7 5.90 -22.04 -0.75
C LEU A 7 5.94 -20.76 0.12
N TYR A 8 7.08 -20.47 0.77
CA TYR A 8 7.22 -19.23 1.57
C TYR A 8 7.03 -17.97 0.72
N GLN A 9 7.47 -17.99 -0.56
CA GLN A 9 7.28 -16.86 -1.50
C GLN A 9 5.80 -16.55 -1.79
N MET A 10 4.87 -17.47 -1.53
CA MET A 10 3.44 -17.29 -1.77
C MET A 10 2.71 -16.57 -0.62
N PHE A 11 3.42 -16.22 0.46
CA PHE A 11 2.80 -15.62 1.65
C PHE A 11 3.34 -14.23 1.94
N ILE A 12 2.44 -13.35 2.36
CA ILE A 12 2.72 -12.05 2.99
C ILE A 12 2.21 -12.15 4.42
N LEU A 13 3.03 -11.80 5.41
CA LEU A 13 2.67 -11.85 6.83
C LEU A 13 2.63 -10.44 7.44
N GLY A 14 1.80 -10.25 8.47
CA GLY A 14 1.82 -9.03 9.27
C GLY A 14 3.14 -8.86 10.03
N CYS A 15 3.56 -7.63 10.23
CA CYS A 15 4.85 -7.28 10.82
C CYS A 15 5.04 -7.78 12.26
N GLN A 16 3.96 -7.88 13.04
CA GLN A 16 4.01 -8.27 14.47
C GLN A 16 4.00 -9.79 14.71
N GLY A 17 4.14 -10.60 13.68
CA GLY A 17 4.12 -12.07 13.81
C GLY A 17 5.33 -12.61 14.54
N ASN A 18 5.13 -13.45 15.58
CA ASN A 18 6.21 -14.07 16.39
C ASN A 18 7.25 -14.85 15.57
N ASN A 19 6.89 -15.30 14.36
CA ASN A 19 7.73 -16.12 13.49
C ASN A 19 8.28 -15.35 12.27
N LEU A 20 8.10 -14.04 12.19
CA LEU A 20 8.45 -13.25 11.00
C LEU A 20 9.92 -13.43 10.60
N LYS A 21 10.85 -13.31 11.55
CA LYS A 21 12.28 -13.47 11.27
C LYS A 21 12.59 -14.84 10.66
N SER A 22 12.10 -15.92 11.27
CA SER A 22 12.32 -17.28 10.76
C SER A 22 11.66 -17.49 9.37
N ALA A 23 10.53 -16.84 9.09
CA ALA A 23 9.88 -16.91 7.80
C ALA A 23 10.68 -16.17 6.73
N LEU A 24 11.24 -14.99 7.03
CA LEU A 24 12.12 -14.24 6.14
C LEU A 24 13.39 -15.02 5.79
N GLU A 25 14.04 -15.63 6.78
CA GLU A 25 15.21 -16.51 6.57
C GLU A 25 14.90 -17.71 5.65
N LYS A 26 13.64 -18.14 5.59
CA LYS A 26 13.15 -19.20 4.70
C LYS A 26 12.65 -18.70 3.34
N GLY A 27 12.73 -17.39 3.10
CA GLY A 27 12.34 -16.77 1.85
C GLY A 27 10.87 -16.38 1.79
N LEU A 28 10.31 -15.79 2.86
CA LEU A 28 8.96 -15.22 2.88
C LEU A 28 8.77 -14.24 1.72
N GLY A 29 7.60 -14.31 1.04
CA GLY A 29 7.28 -13.46 -0.09
C GLY A 29 7.10 -11.98 0.28
N GLY A 30 6.58 -11.67 1.46
CA GLY A 30 6.44 -10.28 1.88
C GLY A 30 5.98 -10.06 3.31
N VAL A 31 5.97 -8.79 3.68
CA VAL A 31 5.47 -8.28 4.97
C VAL A 31 4.48 -7.16 4.70
N ILE A 32 3.34 -7.17 5.38
CA ILE A 32 2.35 -6.09 5.32
C ILE A 32 2.39 -5.29 6.63
N PHE A 33 2.37 -3.96 6.50
CA PHE A 33 2.35 -3.02 7.61
C PHE A 33 0.97 -2.41 7.78
N PHE A 34 0.55 -2.32 9.03
CA PHE A 34 -0.66 -1.63 9.45
C PHE A 34 -0.28 -0.38 10.27
N LYS A 35 -1.28 0.46 10.53
CA LYS A 35 -1.09 1.72 11.29
C LYS A 35 -0.31 1.54 12.59
N ASP A 36 -0.59 0.46 13.33
CA ASP A 36 0.05 0.21 14.64
C ASP A 36 1.52 -0.24 14.53
N ASP A 37 1.97 -0.61 13.33
CA ASP A 37 3.38 -0.91 13.03
C ASP A 37 4.19 0.36 12.73
N ILE A 38 3.50 1.50 12.48
CA ILE A 38 4.08 2.75 12.00
C ILE A 38 3.96 3.81 13.10
N ILE A 39 4.95 3.90 13.97
CA ILE A 39 4.93 4.80 15.12
C ILE A 39 5.58 6.15 14.78
N SER A 40 6.75 6.12 14.14
CA SER A 40 7.49 7.29 13.68
C SER A 40 8.14 7.03 12.33
N LEU A 41 8.42 8.09 11.60
CA LEU A 41 9.09 7.99 10.30
C LEU A 41 10.44 7.30 10.39
N GLU A 42 11.26 7.69 11.36
CA GLU A 42 12.61 7.17 11.50
C GLU A 42 12.62 5.68 11.88
N ASP A 43 11.77 5.27 12.82
CA ASP A 43 11.64 3.87 13.21
C ASP A 43 11.12 3.01 12.08
N PHE A 44 10.16 3.53 11.32
CA PHE A 44 9.58 2.80 10.19
C PHE A 44 10.60 2.59 9.06
N LYS A 45 11.34 3.62 8.66
CA LYS A 45 12.43 3.50 7.66
C LYS A 45 13.52 2.52 8.12
N ARG A 46 13.85 2.53 9.39
CA ARG A 46 14.83 1.58 9.98
C ARG A 46 14.30 0.15 9.95
N LEU A 47 13.01 -0.04 10.25
CA LEU A 47 12.36 -1.34 10.22
C LEU A 47 12.33 -1.91 8.80
N THR A 48 11.86 -1.16 7.80
CA THR A 48 11.78 -1.59 6.40
C THR A 48 13.15 -1.93 5.84
N ALA A 49 14.16 -1.09 6.06
CA ALA A 49 15.54 -1.36 5.66
C ALA A 49 16.10 -2.66 6.29
N LYS A 50 15.82 -2.88 7.57
CA LYS A 50 16.22 -4.12 8.27
C LYS A 50 15.55 -5.35 7.65
N LEU A 51 14.24 -5.30 7.37
CA LEU A 51 13.51 -6.43 6.81
C LEU A 51 13.94 -6.75 5.37
N ALA A 52 14.22 -5.73 4.55
CA ALA A 52 14.74 -5.90 3.19
C ALA A 52 16.06 -6.69 3.16
N CYS A 53 16.90 -6.58 4.20
CA CYS A 53 18.20 -7.25 4.27
C CYS A 53 18.17 -8.64 4.94
N GLN A 54 17.00 -9.11 5.42
CA GLN A 54 16.92 -10.39 6.17
C GLN A 54 16.71 -11.63 5.30
N SER A 55 16.52 -11.46 3.99
CA SER A 55 16.28 -12.56 3.07
C SER A 55 17.18 -12.44 1.84
N GLU A 56 17.58 -13.58 1.26
CA GLU A 56 18.29 -13.61 -0.03
C GLU A 56 17.41 -13.05 -1.17
N ILE A 57 16.10 -13.23 -1.07
CA ILE A 57 15.12 -12.68 -2.01
C ILE A 57 14.48 -11.49 -1.31
N VAL A 58 14.62 -10.32 -1.89
CA VAL A 58 14.01 -9.10 -1.34
C VAL A 58 12.50 -9.30 -1.21
N PRO A 59 11.94 -9.24 0.01
CA PRO A 59 10.51 -9.45 0.19
C PRO A 59 9.71 -8.25 -0.30
N PHE A 60 8.44 -8.46 -0.61
CA PHE A 60 7.50 -7.37 -0.72
C PHE A 60 7.34 -6.72 0.65
N LEU A 61 7.61 -5.43 0.73
CA LEU A 61 7.29 -4.59 1.86
C LEU A 61 6.04 -3.81 1.51
N SER A 62 4.90 -4.18 2.08
CA SER A 62 3.60 -3.79 1.57
C SER A 62 2.74 -3.02 2.58
N ILE A 63 1.81 -2.24 2.05
CA ILE A 63 0.92 -1.37 2.82
C ILE A 63 -0.42 -1.22 2.10
N ASP A 64 -1.47 -0.82 2.83
CA ASP A 64 -2.73 -0.32 2.25
C ASP A 64 -2.74 1.22 2.40
N GLN A 65 -2.17 1.95 1.48
CA GLN A 65 -2.14 3.42 1.52
C GLN A 65 -3.02 3.97 0.39
N GLU A 66 -4.32 4.10 0.67
CA GLU A 66 -5.32 4.57 -0.30
C GLU A 66 -5.59 6.08 -0.19
N GLY A 67 -5.43 6.63 1.01
CA GLY A 67 -5.93 7.92 1.42
C GLY A 67 -7.30 7.83 2.13
N GLY A 68 -7.77 8.95 2.69
CA GLY A 68 -9.00 9.00 3.45
C GLY A 68 -8.98 8.10 4.68
N ARG A 69 -9.94 7.18 4.80
CA ARG A 69 -10.01 6.29 5.96
C ARG A 69 -8.98 5.16 5.95
N VAL A 70 -8.41 4.84 4.78
CA VAL A 70 -7.38 3.80 4.62
C VAL A 70 -6.05 4.49 4.36
N GLU A 71 -5.53 5.13 5.40
CA GLU A 71 -4.25 5.80 5.43
C GLU A 71 -3.44 5.29 6.63
N ARG A 72 -2.39 4.49 6.36
CA ARG A 72 -1.62 3.82 7.42
C ARG A 72 -0.52 4.69 8.00
N THR A 73 -0.10 5.71 7.26
CA THR A 73 0.99 6.62 7.64
C THR A 73 0.52 7.80 8.49
N GLU A 74 -0.75 7.88 8.86
CA GLU A 74 -1.32 9.00 9.61
C GLU A 74 -0.59 9.29 10.94
N ASN A 75 0.00 8.28 11.60
CA ASN A 75 0.77 8.46 12.83
C ASN A 75 2.04 9.29 12.63
N ILE A 76 2.69 9.17 11.46
CA ILE A 76 3.90 9.94 11.13
C ILE A 76 3.59 11.44 11.09
N TRP A 77 2.40 11.80 10.62
CA TRP A 77 2.02 13.17 10.34
C TRP A 77 1.08 13.79 11.38
N GLY A 78 0.68 13.01 12.39
CA GLY A 78 -0.27 13.45 13.40
C GLY A 78 -1.71 13.57 12.88
N GLY A 79 -2.05 12.88 11.80
CA GLY A 79 -3.37 12.84 11.19
C GLY A 79 -3.34 12.49 9.70
N LYS A 80 -4.52 12.42 9.11
CA LYS A 80 -4.69 12.10 7.68
C LYS A 80 -4.27 13.27 6.79
N ARG A 81 -3.59 12.96 5.70
CA ARG A 81 -3.08 13.95 4.75
C ARG A 81 -3.74 13.86 3.37
N TYR A 82 -4.20 12.68 2.99
CA TYR A 82 -4.67 12.41 1.65
C TYR A 82 -6.19 12.30 1.61
N LEU A 83 -6.80 12.85 0.56
CA LEU A 83 -8.22 12.63 0.29
C LEU A 83 -8.45 11.15 -0.05
N SER A 84 -9.66 10.66 0.25
CA SER A 84 -10.07 9.34 -0.22
C SER A 84 -10.08 9.28 -1.76
N PRO A 85 -9.96 8.08 -2.36
CA PRO A 85 -9.95 7.93 -3.82
C PRO A 85 -11.11 8.65 -4.50
N LYS A 86 -12.33 8.54 -3.96
CA LYS A 86 -13.50 9.26 -4.47
C LYS A 86 -13.28 10.77 -4.53
N PHE A 87 -12.92 11.36 -3.39
CA PHE A 87 -12.79 12.82 -3.32
C PHE A 87 -11.58 13.35 -4.09
N ALA A 88 -10.50 12.57 -4.18
CA ALA A 88 -9.37 12.92 -5.02
C ALA A 88 -9.76 12.91 -6.52
N TYR A 89 -10.51 11.89 -6.95
CA TYR A 89 -11.00 11.77 -8.32
C TYR A 89 -12.00 12.89 -8.67
N GLU A 90 -12.94 13.20 -7.77
CA GLU A 90 -13.89 14.32 -7.93
C GLU A 90 -13.21 15.71 -8.03
N LYS A 91 -11.99 15.86 -7.52
CA LYS A 91 -11.15 17.07 -7.70
C LYS A 91 -10.56 17.19 -9.10
N GLY A 92 -10.63 16.14 -9.89
CA GLY A 92 -10.14 16.07 -11.25
C GLY A 92 -8.83 15.28 -11.38
N GLU A 93 -8.56 14.87 -12.62
CA GLU A 93 -7.44 14.00 -12.99
C GLU A 93 -6.08 14.53 -12.52
N GLU A 94 -5.84 15.84 -12.69
CA GLU A 94 -4.57 16.46 -12.30
C GLU A 94 -4.36 16.40 -10.79
N PHE A 95 -5.41 16.62 -10.00
CA PHE A 95 -5.33 16.49 -8.55
C PHE A 95 -5.02 15.04 -8.14
N LEU A 96 -5.69 14.06 -8.76
CA LEU A 96 -5.44 12.65 -8.49
C LEU A 96 -4.00 12.27 -8.80
N LYS A 97 -3.46 12.74 -9.94
CA LYS A 97 -2.04 12.52 -10.31
C LYS A 97 -1.08 13.06 -9.27
N VAL A 98 -1.28 14.31 -8.88
CA VAL A 98 -0.40 14.97 -7.89
C VAL A 98 -0.45 14.24 -6.55
N GLN A 99 -1.64 13.93 -6.04
CA GLN A 99 -1.77 13.20 -4.78
C GLN A 99 -1.14 11.81 -4.85
N THR A 100 -1.35 11.08 -5.95
CA THR A 100 -0.78 9.74 -6.14
C THR A 100 0.74 9.79 -6.20
N GLN A 101 1.31 10.80 -6.89
CA GLN A 101 2.76 10.99 -6.93
C GLN A 101 3.33 11.26 -5.53
N MET A 102 2.66 12.10 -4.73
CA MET A 102 3.07 12.35 -3.35
C MET A 102 3.08 11.06 -2.51
N ILE A 103 2.04 10.23 -2.66
CA ILE A 103 1.99 8.92 -1.98
C ILE A 103 3.13 8.02 -2.47
N ALA A 104 3.36 7.93 -3.78
CA ALA A 104 4.43 7.12 -4.35
C ALA A 104 5.82 7.55 -3.84
N ASP A 105 6.10 8.84 -3.81
CA ASP A 105 7.37 9.39 -3.31
C ASP A 105 7.58 9.04 -1.82
N GLU A 106 6.55 9.17 -0.99
CA GLU A 106 6.61 8.79 0.41
C GLU A 106 6.84 7.28 0.59
N LEU A 107 6.10 6.44 -0.12
CA LEU A 107 6.25 4.99 -0.01
C LEU A 107 7.66 4.54 -0.41
N LYS A 108 8.23 5.11 -1.47
CA LYS A 108 9.64 4.87 -1.85
C LYS A 108 10.61 5.30 -0.76
N ASP A 109 10.43 6.49 -0.20
CA ASP A 109 11.27 7.00 0.90
C ASP A 109 11.18 6.11 2.15
N TYR A 110 10.04 5.46 2.36
CA TYR A 110 9.84 4.50 3.47
C TYR A 110 10.34 3.08 3.15
N GLY A 111 10.80 2.83 1.93
CA GLY A 111 11.28 1.51 1.50
C GLY A 111 10.15 0.52 1.18
N ILE A 112 8.93 1.01 0.96
CA ILE A 112 7.77 0.22 0.52
C ILE A 112 7.85 -0.01 -0.99
N ASN A 113 7.61 -1.23 -1.44
CA ASN A 113 7.65 -1.63 -2.85
C ASN A 113 6.36 -2.26 -3.37
N LEU A 114 5.34 -2.41 -2.51
CA LEU A 114 4.02 -2.90 -2.88
C LEU A 114 2.93 -2.10 -2.14
N ASN A 115 1.96 -1.58 -2.87
CA ASN A 115 0.80 -0.91 -2.29
C ASN A 115 -0.49 -1.60 -2.72
N PHE A 116 -1.29 -2.09 -1.76
CA PHE A 116 -2.60 -2.69 -2.04
C PHE A 116 -3.66 -1.60 -2.32
N ALA A 117 -3.34 -0.70 -3.25
CA ALA A 117 -4.17 0.39 -3.75
C ALA A 117 -3.89 0.57 -5.26
N PRO A 118 -4.87 1.10 -6.02
CA PRO A 118 -6.17 1.61 -5.57
C PRO A 118 -7.20 0.50 -5.34
N CYS A 119 -8.28 0.84 -4.61
CA CYS A 119 -9.49 0.03 -4.57
C CYS A 119 -10.23 0.14 -5.92
N CYS A 120 -10.30 -0.97 -6.67
CA CYS A 120 -10.96 -1.04 -7.98
C CYS A 120 -12.42 -1.51 -7.90
N ASP A 121 -13.02 -1.52 -6.71
CA ASP A 121 -14.44 -1.81 -6.55
C ASP A 121 -15.31 -0.66 -7.06
N THR A 122 -16.45 -1.02 -7.61
CA THR A 122 -17.50 -0.05 -8.01
C THR A 122 -18.47 0.15 -6.85
N ASN A 123 -18.74 1.40 -6.44
CA ASN A 123 -19.67 1.69 -5.35
C ASN A 123 -21.13 1.56 -5.80
N THR A 124 -21.57 0.34 -6.12
CA THR A 124 -22.93 0.03 -6.57
C THR A 124 -23.98 0.07 -5.46
N ASN A 125 -23.54 -0.04 -4.20
CA ASN A 125 -24.42 0.03 -3.03
C ASN A 125 -23.96 1.14 -2.07
N PRO A 126 -24.59 2.34 -2.11
CA PRO A 126 -24.24 3.47 -1.25
C PRO A 126 -24.36 3.19 0.26
N LYS A 127 -25.11 2.13 0.63
CA LYS A 127 -25.26 1.69 2.03
C LYS A 127 -24.13 0.76 2.49
N ASN A 128 -23.25 0.32 1.57
CA ASN A 128 -22.11 -0.51 1.94
C ASN A 128 -21.04 0.35 2.65
N PRO A 129 -20.80 0.16 3.96
CA PRO A 129 -19.84 0.98 4.69
C PRO A 129 -18.40 0.61 4.40
N ILE A 130 -18.15 -0.51 3.70
CA ILE A 130 -16.80 -1.03 3.47
C ILE A 130 -16.17 -0.37 2.24
N ILE A 131 -16.90 -0.21 1.15
CA ILE A 131 -16.41 0.42 -0.07
C ILE A 131 -16.56 1.94 0.05
N GLY A 132 -17.75 2.47 -0.10
CA GLY A 132 -18.02 3.91 0.10
C GLY A 132 -17.06 4.80 -0.69
N GLU A 133 -16.37 5.69 0.01
CA GLU A 133 -15.44 6.66 -0.55
C GLU A 133 -14.09 6.08 -1.02
N ARG A 134 -13.84 4.79 -0.80
CA ARG A 134 -12.65 4.09 -1.32
C ARG A 134 -12.76 3.85 -2.83
N ALA A 135 -13.97 3.67 -3.36
CA ALA A 135 -14.19 3.58 -4.81
C ALA A 135 -14.14 4.96 -5.45
N PHE A 136 -13.55 5.07 -6.63
CA PHE A 136 -13.55 6.32 -7.41
C PHE A 136 -14.96 6.75 -7.79
N SER A 137 -15.81 5.80 -8.19
CA SER A 137 -17.17 6.06 -8.70
C SER A 137 -18.11 4.87 -8.46
N SER A 138 -19.39 5.09 -8.76
CA SER A 138 -20.40 4.03 -8.97
C SER A 138 -20.47 3.56 -10.42
N ASP A 139 -19.75 4.21 -11.34
CA ASP A 139 -19.65 3.86 -12.75
C ASP A 139 -18.34 3.08 -12.98
N PRO A 140 -18.40 1.85 -13.53
CA PRO A 140 -17.22 1.04 -13.80
C PRO A 140 -16.19 1.71 -14.72
N ASP A 141 -16.63 2.45 -15.73
CA ASP A 141 -15.73 3.11 -16.68
C ASP A 141 -14.93 4.24 -15.99
N GLU A 142 -15.55 4.95 -15.05
CA GLU A 142 -14.87 5.95 -14.24
C GLU A 142 -13.90 5.31 -13.21
N VAL A 143 -14.26 4.14 -12.67
CA VAL A 143 -13.32 3.38 -11.79
C VAL A 143 -12.10 2.95 -12.58
N ILE A 144 -12.26 2.47 -13.81
CA ILE A 144 -11.14 2.09 -14.69
C ILE A 144 -10.22 3.28 -14.93
N LYS A 145 -10.76 4.44 -15.33
CA LYS A 145 -9.97 5.66 -15.55
C LYS A 145 -9.17 6.09 -14.33
N GLY A 146 -9.83 6.10 -13.15
CA GLY A 146 -9.15 6.44 -11.90
C GLY A 146 -8.04 5.46 -11.54
N ALA A 147 -8.30 4.16 -11.72
CA ALA A 147 -7.33 3.11 -11.48
C ALA A 147 -6.13 3.18 -12.44
N GLU A 148 -6.35 3.41 -13.74
CA GLU A 148 -5.28 3.56 -14.73
C GLU A 148 -4.31 4.71 -14.39
N ILE A 149 -4.84 5.84 -13.91
CA ILE A 149 -4.02 6.97 -13.47
C ILE A 149 -3.13 6.57 -12.31
N VAL A 150 -3.71 5.95 -11.28
CA VAL A 150 -2.98 5.57 -10.06
C VAL A 150 -1.95 4.49 -10.36
N LEU A 151 -2.33 3.44 -11.07
CA LEU A 151 -1.45 2.32 -11.41
C LEU A 151 -0.29 2.77 -12.30
N GLY A 152 -0.54 3.64 -13.29
CA GLY A 152 0.51 4.18 -14.15
C GLY A 152 1.58 4.93 -13.35
N ILE A 153 1.18 5.75 -12.37
CA ILE A 153 2.13 6.47 -11.51
C ILE A 153 2.90 5.49 -10.61
N TYR A 154 2.25 4.48 -10.05
CA TYR A 154 2.95 3.49 -9.22
C TYR A 154 3.95 2.69 -10.04
N GLU A 155 3.60 2.26 -11.27
CA GLU A 155 4.50 1.56 -12.18
C GLU A 155 5.74 2.41 -12.52
N GLU A 156 5.57 3.70 -12.87
CA GLU A 156 6.65 4.65 -13.14
C GLU A 156 7.58 4.84 -11.92
N ASN A 157 7.05 4.65 -10.72
CA ASN A 157 7.80 4.77 -9.47
C ASN A 157 8.34 3.43 -8.94
N GLY A 158 8.14 2.32 -9.64
CA GLY A 158 8.60 0.98 -9.23
C GLY A 158 7.85 0.43 -8.01
N ILE A 159 6.61 0.87 -7.78
CA ILE A 159 5.69 0.33 -6.78
C ILE A 159 4.72 -0.62 -7.50
N ILE A 160 4.55 -1.82 -6.94
CA ILE A 160 3.64 -2.86 -7.43
C ILE A 160 2.28 -2.70 -6.76
#